data_8595e67740325aabefec4eb636931acd
#
_entry.id   8595e67740325aabefec4eb636931acd
#
_cell.length_a   1.000
_cell.length_b   1.000
_cell.length_c   1.000
_cell.angle_alpha   90.00
_cell.angle_beta   90.00
_cell.angle_gamma   90.00
#
_symmetry.space_group_name_H-M   'P 1'
#
loop_
_entity.id
_entity.type
_entity.pdbx_description
1 polymer ?
#
loop_
_entity_poly.entity_id
_entity_poly.type
_entity_poly.pdbx_seq_one_letter_code
_entity_poly.pdbx_strand_id
1 'polypeptide(L)'
;ECLYAQAEKKLEEIAFDEYSEVLFISKSVGTIIASAYAEKYKIKCCQILYTPLEQTFMFEHDDAIAFIGTADPWSDVKKVIACSKNQAVPIYVYEDANHSLEKENILQNIDILKNVMEKTQKYLR
;
A
#
# COMPACT_ATOMS: atom_id res chain seq x y z
N GLU A 1 -9.85 -13.23 -18.05
CA GLU A 1 -10.54 -12.52 -16.98
C GLU A 1 -9.57 -11.53 -16.31
N CYS A 2 -9.99 -10.28 -16.08
CA CYS A 2 -9.08 -9.31 -15.51
C CYS A 2 -8.81 -9.57 -14.02
N LEU A 3 -7.62 -9.18 -13.58
CA LEU A 3 -7.15 -9.44 -12.21
C LEU A 3 -8.09 -8.83 -11.16
N TYR A 4 -8.60 -7.63 -11.43
CA TYR A 4 -9.54 -6.98 -10.51
C TYR A 4 -10.82 -7.80 -10.33
N ALA A 5 -11.39 -8.30 -11.42
CA ALA A 5 -12.62 -9.09 -11.37
C ALA A 5 -12.46 -10.38 -10.55
N GLN A 6 -11.30 -11.03 -10.67
CA GLN A 6 -10.99 -12.22 -9.88
C GLN A 6 -10.89 -11.89 -8.39
N ALA A 7 -10.21 -10.79 -8.05
CA ALA A 7 -10.08 -10.34 -6.67
C ALA A 7 -11.43 -9.92 -6.11
N GLU A 8 -12.23 -9.20 -6.89
CA GLU A 8 -13.57 -8.75 -6.49
C GLU A 8 -14.46 -9.92 -6.08
N LYS A 9 -14.45 -11.01 -6.85
CA LYS A 9 -15.21 -12.21 -6.52
C LYS A 9 -14.83 -12.80 -5.16
N LYS A 10 -13.54 -12.81 -4.87
CA LYS A 10 -13.04 -13.33 -3.59
C LYS A 10 -13.41 -12.41 -2.42
N LEU A 11 -13.31 -11.12 -2.61
CA LEU A 11 -13.63 -10.14 -1.58
C LEU A 11 -15.13 -10.10 -1.28
N GLU A 12 -15.98 -10.37 -2.26
CA GLU A 12 -17.45 -10.45 -2.08
C GLU A 12 -17.86 -11.56 -1.11
N GLU A 13 -17.01 -12.56 -0.91
CA GLU A 13 -17.27 -13.64 0.05
C GLU A 13 -17.15 -13.18 1.50
N ILE A 14 -16.61 -11.98 1.74
CA ILE A 14 -16.36 -11.45 3.08
C ILE A 14 -17.48 -10.49 3.46
N ALA A 15 -18.09 -10.71 4.62
CA ALA A 15 -19.12 -9.83 5.16
C ALA A 15 -18.45 -8.70 5.96
N PHE A 16 -17.93 -7.68 5.26
CA PHE A 16 -17.17 -6.59 5.87
C PHE A 16 -17.94 -5.82 6.94
N ASP A 17 -19.24 -5.68 6.79
CA ASP A 17 -20.11 -4.97 7.71
C ASP A 17 -20.31 -5.70 9.06
N GLU A 18 -19.90 -6.96 9.14
CA GLU A 18 -19.91 -7.70 10.40
C GLU A 18 -18.68 -7.41 11.27
N TYR A 19 -17.69 -6.68 10.75
CA TYR A 19 -16.46 -6.35 11.48
C TYR A 19 -16.44 -4.89 11.88
N SER A 20 -16.00 -4.63 13.12
CA SER A 20 -15.85 -3.26 13.61
C SER A 20 -14.63 -2.55 13.02
N GLU A 21 -13.61 -3.31 12.63
CA GLU A 21 -12.40 -2.79 12.04
C GLU A 21 -11.97 -3.66 10.85
N VAL A 22 -11.55 -3.01 9.78
CA VAL A 22 -11.04 -3.68 8.57
C VAL A 22 -9.67 -3.08 8.24
N LEU A 23 -8.69 -3.93 8.04
CA LEU A 23 -7.36 -3.55 7.58
C LEU A 23 -7.04 -4.26 6.28
N PHE A 24 -6.72 -3.50 5.23
CA PHE A 24 -6.16 -4.06 4.01
C PHE A 24 -4.64 -3.88 4.03
N ILE A 25 -3.92 -4.97 3.86
CA ILE A 25 -2.49 -4.97 3.65
C ILE A 25 -2.26 -5.42 2.21
N SER A 26 -1.66 -4.57 1.41
CA SER A 26 -1.50 -4.84 -0.02
C SER A 26 -0.13 -4.41 -0.53
N LYS A 27 0.28 -5.00 -1.65
CA LYS A 27 1.58 -4.74 -2.27
C LYS A 27 1.43 -4.60 -3.77
N SER A 28 2.15 -3.64 -4.36
CA SER A 28 2.24 -3.45 -5.82
C SER A 28 0.85 -3.30 -6.46
N VAL A 29 0.55 -4.11 -7.46
CA VAL A 29 -0.78 -4.13 -8.12
C VAL A 29 -1.90 -4.39 -7.10
N GLY A 30 -1.63 -5.14 -6.06
CA GLY A 30 -2.60 -5.36 -4.97
C GLY A 30 -3.06 -4.08 -4.30
N THR A 31 -2.20 -3.03 -4.25
CA THR A 31 -2.58 -1.74 -3.68
C THR A 31 -3.66 -1.05 -4.53
N ILE A 32 -3.59 -1.21 -5.85
CA ILE A 32 -4.62 -0.68 -6.77
C ILE A 32 -5.93 -1.40 -6.54
N ILE A 33 -5.89 -2.72 -6.46
CA ILE A 33 -7.07 -3.57 -6.28
C ILE A 33 -7.76 -3.25 -4.95
N ALA A 34 -7.01 -3.22 -3.87
CA ALA A 34 -7.55 -2.92 -2.54
C ALA A 34 -8.18 -1.53 -2.49
N SER A 35 -7.50 -0.54 -3.06
CA SER A 35 -7.97 0.84 -3.09
C SER A 35 -9.24 1.00 -3.93
N ALA A 36 -9.25 0.38 -5.11
CA ALA A 36 -10.42 0.41 -6.00
C ALA A 36 -11.64 -0.28 -5.35
N TYR A 37 -11.42 -1.42 -4.72
CA TYR A 37 -12.48 -2.16 -4.04
C TYR A 37 -13.05 -1.36 -2.86
N ALA A 38 -12.18 -0.82 -2.02
CA ALA A 38 -12.59 -0.04 -0.86
C ALA A 38 -13.43 1.17 -1.26
N GLU A 39 -13.03 1.88 -2.34
CA GLU A 39 -13.79 3.03 -2.84
C GLU A 39 -15.12 2.61 -3.46
N LYS A 40 -15.11 1.60 -4.32
CA LYS A 40 -16.31 1.13 -5.02
C LYS A 40 -17.41 0.69 -4.05
N TYR A 41 -17.05 -0.06 -3.04
CA TYR A 41 -18.01 -0.62 -2.07
C TYR A 41 -18.09 0.18 -0.76
N LYS A 42 -17.43 1.33 -0.71
CA LYS A 42 -17.43 2.23 0.44
C LYS A 42 -17.07 1.51 1.74
N ILE A 43 -16.02 0.68 1.66
CA ILE A 43 -15.51 -0.05 2.82
C ILE A 43 -14.72 0.93 3.69
N LYS A 44 -15.17 1.11 4.92
CA LYS A 44 -14.40 1.89 5.90
C LYS A 44 -13.26 1.01 6.41
N CYS A 45 -12.04 1.35 6.04
CA CYS A 45 -10.86 0.54 6.35
C CYS A 45 -9.60 1.38 6.53
N CYS A 46 -8.64 0.80 7.23
CA CYS A 46 -7.26 1.26 7.23
C CYS A 46 -6.49 0.50 6.15
N GLN A 47 -5.49 1.12 5.55
CA GLN A 47 -4.71 0.48 4.49
C GLN A 47 -3.22 0.64 4.73
N ILE A 48 -2.47 -0.44 4.53
CA ILE A 48 -1.02 -0.42 4.45
C ILE A 48 -0.65 -0.74 3.02
N LEU A 49 0.01 0.20 2.36
CA LEU A 49 0.31 0.16 0.93
C LEU A 49 1.81 -0.05 0.74
N TYR A 50 2.22 -1.28 0.46
CA TYR A 50 3.62 -1.58 0.16
C TYR A 50 3.88 -1.39 -1.33
N THR A 51 4.88 -0.59 -1.65
CA THR A 51 5.30 -0.29 -3.02
C THR A 51 4.13 0.04 -3.95
N PRO A 52 3.33 1.08 -3.60
CA PRO A 52 2.18 1.46 -4.42
C PRO A 52 2.63 2.01 -5.78
N LEU A 53 1.71 2.01 -6.72
CA LEU A 53 1.88 2.56 -8.06
C LEU A 53 1.13 3.89 -8.17
N GLU A 54 1.35 4.61 -9.28
CA GLU A 54 0.65 5.88 -9.48
C GLU A 54 -0.87 5.68 -9.49
N GLN A 55 -1.34 4.62 -10.11
CA GLN A 55 -2.76 4.30 -10.22
C GLN A 55 -3.42 4.04 -8.85
N THR A 56 -2.65 3.65 -7.85
CA THR A 56 -3.16 3.46 -6.50
C THR A 56 -3.82 4.73 -5.97
N PHE A 57 -3.24 5.88 -6.28
CA PHE A 57 -3.71 7.18 -5.81
C PHE A 57 -4.76 7.84 -6.72
N MET A 58 -5.25 7.14 -7.72
CA MET A 58 -6.49 7.52 -8.42
C MET A 58 -7.72 7.31 -7.53
N PHE A 59 -7.57 6.53 -6.47
CA PHE A 59 -8.60 6.28 -5.47
C PHE A 59 -8.27 7.01 -4.18
N GLU A 60 -9.28 7.42 -3.44
CA GLU A 60 -9.08 8.13 -2.18
C GLU A 60 -8.78 7.18 -1.02
N HIS A 61 -7.97 7.66 -0.09
CA HIS A 61 -7.59 6.93 1.10
C HIS A 61 -7.84 7.81 2.33
N ASP A 62 -8.79 7.42 3.16
CA ASP A 62 -9.11 8.16 4.38
C ASP A 62 -8.07 7.89 5.48
N ASP A 63 -7.59 6.66 5.57
CA ASP A 63 -6.63 6.24 6.59
C ASP A 63 -5.70 5.19 5.98
N ALA A 64 -4.48 5.61 5.68
CA ALA A 64 -3.48 4.74 5.07
C ALA A 64 -2.06 5.21 5.38
N ILE A 65 -1.12 4.28 5.26
CA ILE A 65 0.32 4.58 5.18
C ILE A 65 0.90 3.84 3.98
N ALA A 66 2.02 4.34 3.47
CA ALA A 66 2.66 3.74 2.31
C ALA A 66 4.18 3.63 2.50
N PHE A 67 4.79 2.71 1.77
CA PHE A 67 6.23 2.47 1.77
C PHE A 67 6.72 2.32 0.34
N ILE A 68 7.80 3.02 -0.02
CA ILE A 68 8.36 2.96 -1.37
C ILE A 68 9.88 3.08 -1.36
N GLY A 69 10.53 2.43 -2.31
CA GLY A 69 11.97 2.56 -2.55
C GLY A 69 12.24 3.53 -3.70
N THR A 70 13.30 4.33 -3.59
CA THR A 70 13.61 5.32 -4.64
C THR A 70 14.08 4.68 -5.94
N ALA A 71 14.58 3.44 -5.90
CA ALA A 71 15.02 2.70 -7.08
C ALA A 71 13.95 1.72 -7.60
N ASP A 72 12.70 1.90 -7.20
CA ASP A 72 11.58 1.08 -7.69
C ASP A 72 11.37 1.36 -9.19
N PRO A 73 11.57 0.36 -10.07
CA PRO A 73 11.44 0.57 -11.50
C PRO A 73 10.00 0.46 -12.01
N TRP A 74 9.05 0.04 -11.16
CA TRP A 74 7.67 -0.21 -11.56
C TRP A 74 6.79 1.02 -11.54
N SER A 75 7.28 2.12 -10.93
CA SER A 75 6.50 3.34 -10.84
C SER A 75 7.39 4.57 -10.98
N ASP A 76 6.77 5.71 -11.30
CA ASP A 76 7.43 7.00 -11.18
C ASP A 76 7.37 7.40 -9.69
N VAL A 77 8.46 7.15 -8.98
CA VAL A 77 8.53 7.33 -7.51
C VAL A 77 8.19 8.76 -7.10
N LYS A 78 8.66 9.76 -7.84
CA LYS A 78 8.38 11.17 -7.54
C LYS A 78 6.88 11.47 -7.61
N LYS A 79 6.21 10.92 -8.63
CA LYS A 79 4.76 11.08 -8.78
C LYS A 79 4.00 10.37 -7.67
N VAL A 80 4.41 9.16 -7.31
CA VAL A 80 3.80 8.42 -6.20
C VAL A 80 3.90 9.21 -4.91
N ILE A 81 5.07 9.76 -4.60
CA ILE A 81 5.28 10.57 -3.39
C ILE A 81 4.39 11.83 -3.43
N ALA A 82 4.32 12.51 -4.56
CA ALA A 82 3.48 13.69 -4.70
C ALA A 82 2.00 13.38 -4.51
N CYS A 83 1.52 12.31 -5.12
CA CYS A 83 0.13 11.86 -4.99
C CYS A 83 -0.21 11.49 -3.55
N SER A 84 0.70 10.79 -2.88
CA SER A 84 0.55 10.41 -1.48
C SER A 84 0.41 11.66 -0.59
N LYS A 85 1.26 12.65 -0.79
CA LYS A 85 1.19 13.92 -0.05
C LYS A 85 -0.11 14.68 -0.30
N ASN A 86 -0.58 14.69 -1.54
CA ASN A 86 -1.84 15.37 -1.89
C ASN A 86 -3.04 14.74 -1.17
N GLN A 87 -2.98 13.48 -0.87
CA GLN A 87 -4.02 12.78 -0.11
C GLN A 87 -3.75 12.74 1.41
N ALA A 88 -2.67 13.40 1.85
CA ALA A 88 -2.24 13.35 3.25
C ALA A 88 -1.99 11.91 3.76
N VAL A 89 -1.54 11.04 2.88
CA VAL A 89 -1.11 9.68 3.23
C VAL A 89 0.38 9.71 3.56
N PRO A 90 0.78 9.39 4.80
CA PRO A 90 2.20 9.31 5.13
C PRO A 90 2.88 8.26 4.27
N ILE A 91 4.01 8.62 3.65
CA ILE A 91 4.79 7.71 2.83
C ILE A 91 6.24 7.67 3.34
N TYR A 92 6.72 6.48 3.60
CA TYR A 92 8.09 6.23 4.05
C TYR A 92 8.93 5.82 2.86
N VAL A 93 10.02 6.54 2.64
CA VAL A 93 10.85 6.43 1.43
C VAL A 93 12.20 5.83 1.83
N TYR A 94 12.61 4.79 1.10
CA TYR A 94 13.87 4.08 1.35
C TYR A 94 14.81 4.29 0.18
N GLU A 95 15.92 5.00 0.43
CA GLU A 95 16.88 5.37 -0.59
C GLU A 95 17.50 4.12 -1.23
N ASP A 96 17.56 4.11 -2.56
CA ASP A 96 18.12 3.03 -3.39
C ASP A 96 17.45 1.65 -3.24
N ALA A 97 16.35 1.56 -2.51
CA ALA A 97 15.61 0.31 -2.40
C ALA A 97 14.74 0.08 -3.65
N ASN A 98 14.62 -1.17 -4.05
CA ASN A 98 13.88 -1.60 -5.24
C ASN A 98 12.39 -1.86 -4.93
N HIS A 99 11.69 -2.50 -5.85
CA HIS A 99 10.27 -2.84 -5.72
C HIS A 99 9.96 -3.83 -4.58
N SER A 100 10.96 -4.51 -4.07
CA SER A 100 10.85 -5.39 -2.90
C SER A 100 11.30 -4.72 -1.60
N LEU A 101 11.58 -3.42 -1.63
CA LEU A 101 12.17 -2.65 -0.54
C LEU A 101 13.51 -3.24 -0.10
N GLU A 102 14.30 -3.65 -1.07
CA GLU A 102 15.60 -4.28 -0.84
C GLU A 102 16.71 -3.59 -1.62
N LYS A 103 17.92 -3.69 -1.07
CA LYS A 103 19.18 -3.32 -1.70
C LYS A 103 20.02 -4.58 -1.88
N GLU A 104 21.26 -4.41 -2.39
CA GLU A 104 22.19 -5.53 -2.55
C GLU A 104 22.76 -6.01 -1.22
N ASN A 105 22.93 -5.13 -0.24
CA ASN A 105 23.51 -5.45 1.05
C ASN A 105 22.46 -6.00 2.02
N ILE A 106 22.68 -7.23 2.48
CA ILE A 106 21.71 -7.92 3.33
C ILE A 106 21.52 -7.24 4.70
N LEU A 107 22.56 -6.64 5.27
CA LEU A 107 22.43 -5.95 6.56
C LEU A 107 21.57 -4.69 6.42
N GLN A 108 21.71 -3.97 5.30
CA GLN A 108 20.85 -2.84 5.00
C GLN A 108 19.40 -3.27 4.81
N ASN A 109 19.17 -4.43 4.22
CA ASN A 109 17.82 -4.99 4.05
C ASN A 109 17.18 -5.33 5.38
N ILE A 110 17.95 -5.84 6.33
CA ILE A 110 17.46 -6.10 7.69
C ILE A 110 17.07 -4.78 8.37
N ASP A 111 17.87 -3.74 8.21
CA ASP A 111 17.55 -2.42 8.77
C ASP A 111 16.29 -1.82 8.15
N ILE A 112 16.12 -1.95 6.84
CA ILE A 112 14.92 -1.51 6.14
C ILE A 112 13.69 -2.27 6.68
N LEU A 113 13.78 -3.58 6.75
CA LEU A 113 12.69 -4.42 7.25
C LEU A 113 12.32 -4.05 8.69
N LYS A 114 13.31 -3.83 9.54
CA LYS A 114 13.08 -3.38 10.92
C LYS A 114 12.32 -2.06 10.93
N ASN A 115 12.74 -1.08 10.14
CA ASN A 115 12.09 0.22 10.08
C ASN A 115 10.65 0.11 9.56
N VAL A 116 10.44 -0.68 8.51
CA VAL A 116 9.09 -0.94 7.96
C VAL A 116 8.18 -1.52 9.05
N MET A 117 8.67 -2.51 9.79
CA MET A 117 7.91 -3.15 10.85
C MET A 117 7.61 -2.19 12.01
N GLU A 118 8.56 -1.36 12.40
CA GLU A 118 8.36 -0.34 13.44
C GLU A 118 7.27 0.67 13.03
N LYS A 119 7.29 1.14 11.78
CA LYS A 119 6.28 2.07 11.25
C LYS A 119 4.91 1.41 11.16
N THR A 120 4.88 0.16 10.72
CA THR A 120 3.65 -0.63 10.64
C THR A 120 3.05 -0.83 12.04
N GLN A 121 3.87 -1.21 13.00
CA GLN A 121 3.42 -1.42 14.38
C GLN A 121 2.84 -0.13 14.98
N LYS A 122 3.52 0.97 14.76
CA LYS A 122 3.06 2.28 15.24
C LYS A 122 1.71 2.68 14.62
N TYR A 123 1.54 2.41 13.34
CA TYR A 123 0.30 2.69 12.62
C TYR A 123 -0.88 1.87 13.16
N LEU A 124 -0.65 0.62 13.48
CA LEU A 124 -1.70 -0.30 13.96
C LEU A 124 -2.13 -0.03 15.41
N ARG A 125 -1.45 0.84 16.10
CA ARG A 125 -1.83 1.28 17.44
C ARG A 125 -2.59 2.58 17.38
#